data_6fd19bdc0281577ceeafe2d0e04c9650
#
_entry.id   6fd19bdc0281577ceeafe2d0e04c9650
#
_cell.length_a   1.000
_cell.length_b   1.000
_cell.length_c   1.000
_cell.angle_alpha   90.00
_cell.angle_beta   90.00
_cell.angle_gamma   90.00
#
_symmetry.space_group_name_H-M   'P 1'
#
loop_
_entity.id
_entity.type
_entity.pdbx_description
1 polymer ?
#
loop_
_entity_poly.entity_id
_entity_poly.type
_entity_poly.pdbx_seq_one_letter_code
_entity_poly.pdbx_strand_id
1 'polypeptide(L)'
;MPNTLEASIDIAASPEKVWSVLADLRRMPEFSPTTVKMVAVGGVRDGAFTVNVNKVGWKIYPTTSRIVRLEPNKAFAFRMNENRTVWSYELEPTATGTRVVETRTVDAKGLPGWLQKTIKVAMGGEEQFEADLVAGMQQTLSKVKAAAER
;
A
#
# COMPACT_ATOMS: atom_id res chain seq x y z
N MET A 1 12.79 -8.57 -14.23
CA MET A 1 11.69 -8.69 -13.26
C MET A 1 11.71 -7.49 -12.33
N PRO A 2 10.57 -6.82 -12.14
CA PRO A 2 10.51 -5.80 -11.11
C PRO A 2 10.74 -6.43 -9.74
N ASN A 3 11.53 -5.79 -8.91
CA ASN A 3 11.82 -6.29 -7.58
C ASN A 3 10.63 -6.11 -6.64
N THR A 4 10.45 -7.05 -5.72
CA THR A 4 9.55 -6.86 -4.60
C THR A 4 10.20 -5.87 -3.64
N LEU A 5 9.46 -4.83 -3.29
CA LEU A 5 9.92 -3.83 -2.31
C LEU A 5 9.27 -4.13 -0.97
N GLU A 6 10.00 -3.92 0.10
CA GLU A 6 9.54 -4.22 1.44
C GLU A 6 10.02 -3.16 2.42
N ALA A 7 9.13 -2.82 3.36
CA ALA A 7 9.46 -1.98 4.50
C ALA A 7 8.74 -2.53 5.72
N SER A 8 9.29 -2.33 6.90
CA SER A 8 8.66 -2.82 8.12
C SER A 8 8.89 -1.87 9.28
N ILE A 9 8.02 -1.96 10.29
CA ILE A 9 8.13 -1.16 11.51
C ILE A 9 7.52 -1.93 12.68
N ASP A 10 8.08 -1.70 13.87
CA ASP A 10 7.51 -2.23 15.12
C ASP A 10 6.66 -1.14 15.77
N ILE A 11 5.45 -1.51 16.16
CA ILE A 11 4.47 -0.58 16.75
C ILE A 11 4.10 -1.08 18.13
N ALA A 12 4.16 -0.19 19.13
CA ALA A 12 3.79 -0.52 20.50
C ALA A 12 2.27 -0.42 20.69
N ALA A 13 1.54 -1.25 19.96
CA ALA A 13 0.09 -1.34 20.03
C ALA A 13 -0.32 -2.74 19.57
N SER A 14 -1.48 -3.22 20.03
CA SER A 14 -1.97 -4.55 19.66
C SER A 14 -2.30 -4.64 18.18
N PRO A 15 -2.32 -5.85 17.59
CA PRO A 15 -2.74 -6.02 16.20
C PRO A 15 -4.13 -5.44 15.92
N GLU A 16 -5.06 -5.55 16.87
CA GLU A 16 -6.42 -4.99 16.73
C GLU A 16 -6.38 -3.46 16.62
N LYS A 17 -5.56 -2.82 17.44
CA LYS A 17 -5.41 -1.36 17.41
C LYS A 17 -4.77 -0.90 16.10
N VAL A 18 -3.69 -1.57 15.69
CA VAL A 18 -3.01 -1.27 14.43
C VAL A 18 -3.96 -1.47 13.26
N TRP A 19 -4.73 -2.56 13.27
CA TRP A 19 -5.71 -2.85 12.23
C TRP A 19 -6.76 -1.74 12.11
N SER A 20 -7.27 -1.26 13.24
CA SER A 20 -8.30 -0.22 13.23
C SER A 20 -7.84 1.07 12.59
N VAL A 21 -6.54 1.34 12.62
CA VAL A 21 -5.93 2.51 11.98
C VAL A 21 -5.63 2.22 10.50
N LEU A 22 -4.98 1.09 10.24
CA LEU A 22 -4.44 0.78 8.92
C LEU A 22 -5.52 0.39 7.91
N ALA A 23 -6.53 -0.36 8.34
CA ALA A 23 -7.60 -0.84 7.46
C ALA A 23 -8.69 0.20 7.20
N ASP A 24 -8.65 1.34 7.86
CA ASP A 24 -9.56 2.45 7.56
C ASP A 24 -8.97 3.23 6.38
N LEU A 25 -9.35 2.82 5.17
CA LEU A 25 -8.77 3.36 3.94
C LEU A 25 -9.01 4.86 3.76
N ARG A 26 -10.07 5.40 4.37
CA ARG A 26 -10.34 6.84 4.30
C ARG A 26 -9.26 7.66 5.02
N ARG A 27 -8.52 7.02 5.93
CA ARG A 27 -7.40 7.65 6.62
C ARG A 27 -6.09 7.54 5.86
N MET A 28 -6.05 6.83 4.74
CA MET A 28 -4.82 6.65 3.97
C MET A 28 -4.13 7.99 3.62
N PRO A 29 -4.86 9.08 3.31
CA PRO A 29 -4.20 10.37 3.08
C PRO A 29 -3.40 10.90 4.28
N GLU A 30 -3.72 10.46 5.50
CA GLU A 30 -2.96 10.86 6.68
C GLU A 30 -1.58 10.19 6.72
N PHE A 31 -1.44 9.03 6.08
CA PHE A 31 -0.26 8.18 6.21
C PHE A 31 0.59 8.19 4.93
N SER A 32 -0.02 8.07 3.77
CA SER A 32 0.67 7.99 2.49
C SER A 32 1.00 9.38 1.93
N PRO A 33 2.25 9.64 1.54
CA PRO A 33 2.63 10.96 1.01
C PRO A 33 2.02 11.29 -0.34
N THR A 34 1.51 10.28 -1.06
CA THR A 34 0.98 10.47 -2.42
C THR A 34 -0.52 10.29 -2.54
N THR A 35 -1.19 9.86 -1.49
CA THR A 35 -2.64 9.62 -1.52
C THR A 35 -3.39 10.83 -0.99
N VAL A 36 -4.28 11.40 -1.80
CA VAL A 36 -5.15 12.51 -1.41
C VAL A 36 -6.49 11.98 -0.89
N LYS A 37 -6.99 10.89 -1.49
CA LYS A 37 -8.26 10.29 -1.09
C LYS A 37 -8.29 8.81 -1.49
N MET A 38 -8.85 7.97 -0.65
CA MET A 38 -9.07 6.56 -0.95
C MET A 38 -10.40 6.12 -0.36
N VAL A 39 -11.29 5.60 -1.20
CA VAL A 39 -12.64 5.21 -0.79
C VAL A 39 -12.95 3.82 -1.33
N ALA A 40 -13.34 2.90 -0.46
CA ALA A 40 -13.85 1.59 -0.87
C ALA A 40 -15.34 1.72 -1.15
N VAL A 41 -15.74 1.45 -2.39
CA VAL A 41 -17.14 1.51 -2.81
C VAL A 41 -17.92 0.37 -2.15
N GLY A 42 -18.92 0.73 -1.37
CA GLY A 42 -19.70 -0.25 -0.62
C GLY A 42 -19.04 -0.72 0.69
N GLY A 43 -17.94 -0.11 1.09
CA GLY A 43 -17.23 -0.42 2.33
C GLY A 43 -16.01 -1.33 2.12
N VAL A 44 -15.20 -1.43 3.16
CA VAL A 44 -13.98 -2.27 3.14
C VAL A 44 -14.38 -3.74 3.31
N ARG A 45 -14.15 -4.53 2.27
CA ARG A 45 -14.42 -5.97 2.26
C ARG A 45 -13.56 -6.63 1.20
N ASP A 46 -13.42 -7.95 1.28
CA ASP A 46 -12.69 -8.71 0.28
C ASP A 46 -13.36 -8.55 -1.08
N GLY A 47 -12.56 -8.25 -2.10
CA GLY A 47 -13.07 -7.98 -3.45
C GLY A 47 -13.62 -6.58 -3.67
N ALA A 48 -13.59 -5.70 -2.66
CA ALA A 48 -14.12 -4.35 -2.81
C ALA A 48 -13.29 -3.55 -3.82
N PHE A 49 -14.00 -2.74 -4.60
CA PHE A 49 -13.39 -1.81 -5.55
C PHE A 49 -13.12 -0.48 -4.83
N THR A 50 -11.95 0.09 -5.03
CA THR A 50 -11.63 1.40 -4.46
C THR A 50 -11.40 2.44 -5.55
N VAL A 51 -11.74 3.69 -5.22
CA VAL A 51 -11.43 4.85 -6.06
C VAL A 51 -10.46 5.71 -5.27
N ASN A 52 -9.35 6.05 -5.90
CA ASN A 52 -8.26 6.76 -5.24
C ASN A 52 -7.93 8.04 -6.01
N VAL A 53 -7.54 9.08 -5.27
CA VAL A 53 -6.98 10.30 -5.86
C VAL A 53 -5.56 10.42 -5.33
N ASN A 54 -4.62 10.61 -6.24
CA ASN A 54 -3.21 10.66 -5.92
C ASN A 54 -2.60 11.99 -6.35
N LYS A 55 -1.52 12.36 -5.69
CA LYS A 55 -0.79 13.59 -6.02
C LYS A 55 0.71 13.33 -5.97
N VAL A 56 1.38 13.67 -7.06
CA VAL A 56 2.84 13.63 -7.13
C VAL A 56 3.31 14.98 -7.68
N GLY A 57 3.95 15.79 -6.85
CA GLY A 57 4.28 17.16 -7.18
C GLY A 57 3.00 17.97 -7.41
N TRP A 58 2.87 18.57 -8.58
CA TRP A 58 1.67 19.33 -8.97
C TRP A 58 0.64 18.48 -9.71
N LYS A 59 0.99 17.24 -10.03
CA LYS A 59 0.10 16.34 -10.78
C LYS A 59 -0.88 15.63 -9.84
N ILE A 60 -2.17 15.74 -10.15
CA ILE A 60 -3.24 15.04 -9.45
C ILE A 60 -3.87 14.08 -10.45
N TYR A 61 -3.99 12.81 -10.07
CA TYR A 61 -4.54 11.81 -10.99
C TYR A 61 -5.36 10.75 -10.22
N PRO A 62 -6.43 10.23 -10.84
CA PRO A 62 -7.21 9.16 -10.23
C PRO A 62 -6.60 7.81 -10.54
N THR A 63 -6.79 6.87 -9.62
CA THR A 63 -6.52 5.46 -9.87
C THR A 63 -7.64 4.63 -9.24
N THR A 64 -7.68 3.36 -9.59
CA THR A 64 -8.62 2.42 -8.99
C THR A 64 -7.86 1.20 -8.51
N SER A 65 -8.43 0.52 -7.54
CA SER A 65 -7.83 -0.72 -7.04
C SER A 65 -8.92 -1.68 -6.57
N ARG A 66 -8.51 -2.90 -6.29
CA ARG A 66 -9.40 -3.91 -5.75
C ARG A 66 -8.72 -4.55 -4.56
N ILE A 67 -9.47 -4.71 -3.47
CA ILE A 67 -8.98 -5.43 -2.30
C ILE A 67 -8.92 -6.91 -2.66
N VAL A 68 -7.71 -7.49 -2.67
CA VAL A 68 -7.47 -8.87 -3.08
C VAL A 68 -7.18 -9.80 -1.91
N ARG A 69 -6.97 -9.24 -0.72
CA ARG A 69 -6.79 -10.00 0.52
C ARG A 69 -7.31 -9.17 1.68
N LEU A 70 -8.11 -9.78 2.55
CA LEU A 70 -8.61 -9.10 3.75
C LEU A 70 -8.76 -10.13 4.86
N GLU A 71 -7.81 -10.13 5.79
CA GLU A 71 -7.80 -10.99 6.97
C GLU A 71 -7.71 -10.09 8.19
N PRO A 72 -8.83 -9.83 8.88
CA PRO A 72 -8.86 -8.90 10.00
C PRO A 72 -7.76 -9.18 11.03
N ASN A 73 -7.07 -8.13 11.45
CA ASN A 73 -5.97 -8.14 12.42
C ASN A 73 -4.71 -8.90 11.94
N LYS A 74 -4.68 -9.35 10.68
CA LYS A 74 -3.55 -10.13 10.15
C LYS A 74 -2.96 -9.55 8.87
N ALA A 75 -3.80 -9.29 7.86
CA ALA A 75 -3.28 -8.82 6.59
C ALA A 75 -4.36 -8.22 5.71
N PHE A 76 -3.96 -7.26 4.88
CA PHE A 76 -4.79 -6.88 3.74
C PHE A 76 -3.87 -6.49 2.57
N ALA A 77 -4.43 -6.63 1.37
CA ALA A 77 -3.73 -6.24 0.15
C ALA A 77 -4.72 -5.70 -0.86
N PHE A 78 -4.25 -4.76 -1.65
CA PHE A 78 -5.02 -4.25 -2.78
C PHE A 78 -4.14 -4.21 -4.02
N ARG A 79 -4.77 -4.46 -5.18
CA ARG A 79 -4.09 -4.40 -6.47
C ARG A 79 -4.57 -3.17 -7.23
N MET A 80 -3.62 -2.33 -7.63
CA MET A 80 -3.92 -1.20 -8.50
C MET A 80 -4.24 -1.71 -9.89
N ASN A 81 -5.35 -1.24 -10.47
CA ASN A 81 -5.79 -1.72 -11.77
C ASN A 81 -4.95 -1.15 -12.92
N GLU A 82 -4.49 0.09 -12.78
CA GLU A 82 -3.80 0.82 -13.84
C GLU A 82 -2.37 0.35 -14.08
N ASN A 83 -1.65 0.00 -13.03
CA ASN A 83 -0.23 -0.37 -13.13
C ASN A 83 0.08 -1.77 -12.62
N ARG A 84 -0.93 -2.53 -12.21
CA ARG A 84 -0.80 -3.91 -11.73
C ARG A 84 0.10 -4.07 -10.50
N THR A 85 0.29 -3.02 -9.73
CA THR A 85 1.02 -3.15 -8.47
C THR A 85 0.10 -3.69 -7.38
N VAL A 86 0.65 -4.58 -6.56
CA VAL A 86 -0.03 -5.12 -5.38
C VAL A 86 0.68 -4.59 -4.15
N TRP A 87 -0.08 -3.92 -3.30
CA TRP A 87 0.39 -3.38 -2.04
C TRP A 87 -0.21 -4.23 -0.93
N SER A 88 0.62 -4.80 -0.07
CA SER A 88 0.15 -5.62 1.02
C SER A 88 0.72 -5.16 2.35
N TYR A 89 -0.07 -5.38 3.41
CA TYR A 89 0.31 -5.10 4.78
C TYR A 89 0.05 -6.35 5.60
N GLU A 90 1.07 -6.84 6.29
CA GLU A 90 0.96 -7.99 7.17
C GLU A 90 1.28 -7.55 8.60
N LEU A 91 0.47 -8.02 9.55
CA LEU A 91 0.60 -7.69 10.96
C LEU A 91 1.02 -8.95 11.72
N GLU A 92 2.16 -8.87 12.41
CA GLU A 92 2.68 -9.97 13.20
C GLU A 92 2.72 -9.55 14.68
N PRO A 93 2.07 -10.30 15.59
CA PRO A 93 2.17 -10.00 17.02
C PRO A 93 3.61 -10.15 17.48
N THR A 94 4.05 -9.23 18.35
CA THR A 94 5.37 -9.29 18.97
C THR A 94 5.22 -9.22 20.48
N ALA A 95 6.32 -9.40 21.20
CA ALA A 95 6.30 -9.31 22.66
C ALA A 95 5.87 -7.94 23.17
N THR A 96 6.08 -6.88 22.37
CA THR A 96 5.82 -5.50 22.77
C THR A 96 4.72 -4.81 21.95
N GLY A 97 4.12 -5.51 21.03
CA GLY A 97 3.06 -4.93 20.19
C GLY A 97 2.86 -5.67 18.88
N THR A 98 3.07 -4.97 17.77
CA THR A 98 2.84 -5.51 16.43
C THR A 98 3.94 -5.07 15.48
N ARG A 99 4.42 -6.00 14.66
CA ARG A 99 5.28 -5.70 13.55
C ARG A 99 4.43 -5.61 12.29
N VAL A 100 4.53 -4.51 11.56
CA VAL A 100 3.84 -4.32 10.29
C VAL A 100 4.85 -4.42 9.16
N VAL A 101 4.58 -5.30 8.20
CA VAL A 101 5.40 -5.47 7.00
C VAL A 101 4.59 -5.02 5.79
N GLU A 102 5.08 -4.01 5.12
CA GLU A 102 4.48 -3.50 3.88
C GLU A 102 5.29 -4.00 2.69
N THR A 103 4.62 -4.61 1.70
CA THR A 103 5.26 -5.08 0.47
C THR A 103 4.58 -4.49 -0.75
N ARG A 104 5.37 -4.27 -1.79
CA ARG A 104 4.89 -3.86 -3.10
C ARG A 104 5.46 -4.80 -4.14
N THR A 105 4.58 -5.43 -4.91
CA THR A 105 4.96 -6.29 -6.02
C THR A 105 4.25 -5.83 -7.29
N VAL A 106 4.72 -6.28 -8.44
CA VAL A 106 4.03 -6.03 -9.71
C VAL A 106 3.42 -7.34 -10.18
N ASP A 107 2.10 -7.36 -10.33
CA ASP A 107 1.37 -8.50 -10.88
C ASP A 107 1.12 -8.25 -12.35
N ALA A 108 2.07 -8.70 -13.19
CA ALA A 108 2.02 -8.53 -14.63
C ALA A 108 1.41 -9.74 -15.35
N LYS A 109 0.83 -10.68 -14.63
CA LYS A 109 0.22 -11.88 -15.21
C LYS A 109 -0.88 -11.52 -16.20
N GLY A 110 -0.87 -12.19 -17.37
CA GLY A 110 -1.88 -11.97 -18.40
C GLY A 110 -1.61 -10.79 -19.31
N LEU A 111 -0.59 -9.98 -19.04
CA LEU A 111 -0.23 -8.87 -19.91
C LEU A 111 0.74 -9.33 -21.00
N PRO A 112 0.61 -8.81 -22.25
CA PRO A 112 1.60 -9.07 -23.27
C PRO A 112 2.99 -8.60 -22.84
N GLY A 113 4.03 -9.30 -23.28
CA GLY A 113 5.41 -8.99 -22.91
C GLY A 113 5.81 -7.54 -23.24
N TRP A 114 5.36 -7.01 -24.40
CA TRP A 114 5.67 -5.62 -24.76
C TRP A 114 5.04 -4.62 -23.78
N LEU A 115 3.86 -4.93 -23.27
CA LEU A 115 3.18 -4.06 -22.29
C LEU A 115 3.87 -4.10 -20.95
N GLN A 116 4.31 -5.28 -20.51
CA GLN A 116 5.10 -5.42 -19.28
C GLN A 116 6.36 -4.58 -19.35
N LYS A 117 7.06 -4.63 -20.47
CA LYS A 117 8.28 -3.85 -20.70
C LYS A 117 7.99 -2.35 -20.72
N THR A 118 6.88 -1.94 -21.32
CA THR A 118 6.46 -0.53 -21.35
C THR A 118 6.20 -0.01 -19.96
N ILE A 119 5.51 -0.79 -19.13
CA ILE A 119 5.24 -0.42 -17.74
C ILE A 119 6.56 -0.23 -16.99
N LYS A 120 7.49 -1.15 -17.14
CA LYS A 120 8.79 -1.09 -16.49
C LYS A 120 9.57 0.18 -16.90
N VAL A 121 9.59 0.50 -18.19
CA VAL A 121 10.27 1.70 -18.70
C VAL A 121 9.57 2.98 -18.21
N ALA A 122 8.24 2.99 -18.22
CA ALA A 122 7.47 4.16 -17.82
C ALA A 122 7.65 4.50 -16.34
N MET A 123 8.02 3.52 -15.51
CA MET A 123 8.27 3.73 -14.08
C MET A 123 9.66 4.30 -13.79
N GLY A 124 10.46 4.58 -14.82
CA GLY A 124 11.72 5.32 -14.72
C GLY A 124 12.92 4.51 -14.29
N GLY A 125 13.99 5.17 -13.91
CA GLY A 125 15.22 4.53 -13.45
C GLY A 125 14.95 3.70 -12.20
N GLU A 126 15.18 2.39 -12.32
CA GLU A 126 14.74 1.43 -11.30
C GLU A 126 15.26 1.73 -9.90
N GLU A 127 16.56 1.99 -9.78
CA GLU A 127 17.17 2.15 -8.46
C GLU A 127 16.63 3.37 -7.72
N GLN A 128 16.59 4.53 -8.37
CA GLN A 128 16.12 5.75 -7.75
C GLN A 128 14.62 5.68 -7.46
N PHE A 129 13.86 5.16 -8.41
CA PHE A 129 12.40 5.00 -8.24
C PHE A 129 12.08 4.05 -7.08
N GLU A 130 12.78 2.93 -6.99
CA GLU A 130 12.59 1.97 -5.91
C GLU A 130 13.00 2.55 -4.55
N ALA A 131 14.11 3.29 -4.50
CA ALA A 131 14.53 3.94 -3.26
C ALA A 131 13.50 4.97 -2.78
N ASP A 132 12.93 5.76 -3.69
CA ASP A 132 11.89 6.73 -3.37
C ASP A 132 10.61 6.05 -2.87
N LEU A 133 10.24 4.91 -3.47
CA LEU A 133 9.08 4.15 -3.02
C LEU A 133 9.30 3.58 -1.62
N VAL A 134 10.45 3.00 -1.35
CA VAL A 134 10.75 2.46 -0.02
C VAL A 134 10.74 3.58 1.02
N ALA A 135 11.30 4.74 0.70
CA ALA A 135 11.25 5.89 1.59
C ALA A 135 9.81 6.32 1.89
N GLY A 136 8.95 6.32 0.86
CA GLY A 136 7.52 6.61 1.02
C GLY A 136 6.81 5.56 1.87
N MET A 137 7.15 4.28 1.70
CA MET A 137 6.60 3.19 2.50
C MET A 137 6.99 3.35 3.97
N GLN A 138 8.26 3.67 4.26
CA GLN A 138 8.72 3.93 5.62
C GLN A 138 8.00 5.13 6.24
N GLN A 139 7.78 6.17 5.47
CA GLN A 139 7.04 7.35 5.94
C GLN A 139 5.60 6.97 6.29
N THR A 140 4.94 6.19 5.45
CA THR A 140 3.59 5.69 5.70
C THR A 140 3.54 4.90 7.00
N LEU A 141 4.46 3.95 7.17
CA LEU A 141 4.51 3.11 8.36
C LEU A 141 4.79 3.93 9.63
N SER A 142 5.66 4.93 9.55
CA SER A 142 5.94 5.81 10.69
C SER A 142 4.70 6.58 11.14
N LYS A 143 3.89 7.03 10.19
CA LYS A 143 2.65 7.74 10.51
C LYS A 143 1.58 6.81 11.06
N VAL A 144 1.49 5.59 10.56
CA VAL A 144 0.61 4.56 11.12
C VAL A 144 1.01 4.26 12.56
N LYS A 145 2.30 4.11 12.81
CA LYS A 145 2.84 3.90 14.17
C LYS A 145 2.41 5.03 15.10
N ALA A 146 2.61 6.29 14.69
CA ALA A 146 2.24 7.43 15.51
C ALA A 146 0.73 7.45 15.82
N ALA A 147 -0.11 7.11 14.86
CA ALA A 147 -1.56 7.07 15.04
C ALA A 147 -1.99 5.91 15.95
N ALA A 148 -1.37 4.73 15.80
CA ALA A 148 -1.73 3.55 16.57
C ALA A 148 -1.26 3.60 18.02
N GLU A 149 -0.17 4.33 18.30
CA GLU A 149 0.39 4.45 19.64
C GLU A 149 -0.22 5.57 20.48
N ARG A 150 -1.13 6.34 19.91
CA ARG A 150 -1.85 7.41 20.62
C ARG A 150 -2.83 6.87 21.66
#